data_004f870687a3e7ecd5a0781b1bc12463
#
_entry.id   004f870687a3e7ecd5a0781b1bc12463
#
_cell.length_a   1.000
_cell.length_b   1.000
_cell.length_c   1.000
_cell.angle_alpha   90.00
_cell.angle_beta   90.00
_cell.angle_gamma   90.00
#
_symmetry.space_group_name_H-M   'P 1'
#
loop_
_entity.id
_entity.type
_entity.pdbx_description
1 polymer ?
#
loop_
_entity_poly.entity_id
_entity_poly.type
_entity_poly.pdbx_seq_one_letter_code
_entity_poly.pdbx_strand_id
1 'polypeptide(L)'
;RSSRGLGDVYKRQELASATGFVTNFSGPSNPAGAAWADSRYFGITVDADTEAAQDFVKFAVGDGYLDTLAIAPEGKFPSRNGTSSNPTEYIDGWAKLDVGVDRRAPLSDLYPADVISSIVEGLDVAQRWGVTEGQLGLASKIINSQVINRVVREFIDGGIAADAAVAKMNSELSKIN
;
A
#
# COMPACT_ATOMS: atom_id res chain seq x y z
N ARG A 1 -19.26 31.55 -11.19
CA ARG A 1 -18.79 30.13 -11.33
C ARG A 1 -17.42 30.20 -12.00
N SER A 2 -16.29 30.02 -11.27
CA SER A 2 -15.21 29.35 -11.99
C SER A 2 -13.78 29.49 -11.51
N SER A 3 -13.42 30.22 -10.50
CA SER A 3 -12.01 30.24 -10.11
C SER A 3 -11.58 29.11 -9.15
N ARG A 4 -12.52 28.32 -8.67
CA ARG A 4 -12.22 27.17 -7.78
C ARG A 4 -11.45 26.03 -8.49
N GLY A 5 -11.53 25.96 -9.83
CA GLY A 5 -10.94 24.89 -10.61
C GLY A 5 -9.42 24.87 -10.67
N LEU A 6 -8.78 26.01 -10.90
CA LEU A 6 -7.33 26.09 -11.07
C LEU A 6 -6.58 26.07 -9.73
N GLY A 7 -7.11 26.73 -8.71
CA GLY A 7 -6.49 26.75 -7.40
C GLY A 7 -6.38 25.36 -6.74
N ASP A 8 -7.34 24.47 -6.98
CA ASP A 8 -7.30 23.12 -6.44
C ASP A 8 -6.33 22.19 -7.17
N VAL A 9 -6.06 22.43 -8.47
CA VAL A 9 -5.02 21.70 -9.22
C VAL A 9 -3.64 22.07 -8.70
N TYR A 10 -3.37 23.36 -8.55
CA TYR A 10 -2.08 23.82 -8.00
C TYR A 10 -1.85 23.35 -6.57
N LYS A 11 -2.87 23.40 -5.71
CA LYS A 11 -2.77 22.90 -4.33
C LYS A 11 -2.50 21.40 -4.27
N ARG A 12 -3.05 20.60 -5.18
CA ARG A 12 -2.78 19.16 -5.24
C ARG A 12 -1.37 18.86 -5.74
N GLN A 13 -0.87 19.61 -6.73
CA GLN A 13 0.52 19.51 -7.18
C GLN A 13 1.50 19.96 -6.10
N GLU A 14 1.20 21.02 -5.38
CA GLU A 14 2.00 21.46 -4.23
C GLU A 14 1.99 20.39 -3.12
N LEU A 15 0.84 19.79 -2.82
CA LEU A 15 0.74 18.71 -1.85
C LEU A 15 1.50 17.46 -2.31
N ALA A 16 1.33 17.06 -3.56
CA ALA A 16 2.04 15.90 -4.12
C ALA A 16 3.56 16.11 -4.13
N SER A 17 4.03 17.29 -4.53
CA SER A 17 5.46 17.63 -4.52
C SER A 17 6.04 17.79 -3.11
N ALA A 18 5.21 18.13 -2.12
CA ALA A 18 5.60 18.19 -0.71
C ALA A 18 5.46 16.86 0.03
N THR A 19 4.88 15.83 -0.62
CA THR A 19 4.68 14.51 -0.02
C THR A 19 5.90 13.63 -0.26
N GLY A 20 6.53 13.18 0.82
CA GLY A 20 7.57 12.17 0.78
C GLY A 20 7.01 10.78 1.01
N PHE A 21 7.62 9.79 0.40
CA PHE A 21 7.27 8.37 0.60
C PHE A 21 8.42 7.65 1.28
N VAL A 22 8.09 6.87 2.31
CA VAL A 22 9.00 5.91 2.92
C VAL A 22 8.46 4.54 2.58
N THR A 23 9.07 3.89 1.62
CA THR A 23 8.61 2.61 1.07
C THR A 23 9.27 1.40 1.72
N ASN A 24 10.31 1.64 2.52
CA ASN A 24 11.02 0.60 3.25
C ASN A 24 11.50 1.15 4.60
N PHE A 25 11.14 0.50 5.69
CA PHE A 25 11.56 0.85 7.04
C PHE A 25 12.71 -0.07 7.48
N SER A 26 13.91 0.47 7.58
CA SER A 26 15.08 -0.26 8.09
C SER A 26 15.49 0.21 9.48
N GLY A 27 16.17 -0.65 10.20
CA GLY A 27 16.69 -0.35 11.55
C GLY A 27 17.81 -1.31 11.95
N PRO A 28 18.43 -1.11 13.12
CA PRO A 28 19.56 -1.94 13.57
C PRO A 28 19.24 -3.43 13.63
N SER A 29 17.99 -3.80 13.95
CA SER A 29 17.53 -5.19 14.04
C SER A 29 17.08 -5.77 12.71
N ASN A 30 16.82 -4.93 11.70
CA ASN A 30 16.45 -5.32 10.35
C ASN A 30 17.04 -4.33 9.34
N PRO A 31 18.34 -4.46 9.02
CA PRO A 31 19.00 -3.54 8.08
C PRO A 31 18.47 -3.66 6.63
N ALA A 32 17.95 -4.83 6.26
CA ALA A 32 17.31 -5.00 4.96
C ALA A 32 16.01 -4.21 4.82
N GLY A 33 15.40 -3.87 5.96
CA GLY A 33 14.13 -3.16 6.00
C GLY A 33 12.92 -4.06 5.82
N ALA A 34 11.76 -3.44 5.93
CA ALA A 34 10.46 -4.04 5.67
C ALA A 34 9.45 -2.99 5.24
N ALA A 35 8.53 -3.38 4.39
CA ALA A 35 7.31 -2.65 4.09
C ALA A 35 6.11 -3.52 4.47
N TRP A 36 5.00 -2.90 4.82
CA TRP A 36 3.76 -3.64 5.04
C TRP A 36 2.89 -3.55 3.79
N ALA A 37 2.48 -4.71 3.29
CA ALA A 37 1.49 -4.79 2.23
C ALA A 37 0.41 -5.81 2.58
N ASP A 38 -0.81 -5.52 2.17
CA ASP A 38 -1.92 -6.48 2.20
C ASP A 38 -2.17 -7.00 0.80
N SER A 39 -2.39 -8.30 0.67
CA SER A 39 -2.66 -8.95 -0.60
C SER A 39 -4.15 -9.24 -0.75
N ARG A 40 -4.67 -9.01 -1.95
CA ARG A 40 -6.04 -9.37 -2.31
C ARG A 40 -6.03 -10.59 -3.22
N TYR A 41 -6.98 -11.46 -3.04
CA TYR A 41 -7.06 -12.75 -3.72
C TYR A 41 -8.44 -12.91 -4.36
N PHE A 42 -8.48 -13.58 -5.50
CA PHE A 42 -9.71 -14.16 -6.02
C PHE A 42 -9.88 -15.55 -5.42
N GLY A 43 -11.03 -15.81 -4.78
CA GLY A 43 -11.40 -17.12 -4.29
C GLY A 43 -12.51 -17.71 -5.16
N ILE A 44 -12.35 -18.97 -5.57
CA ILE A 44 -13.41 -19.72 -6.25
C ILE A 44 -14.11 -20.57 -5.20
N THR A 45 -15.42 -20.37 -5.02
CA THR A 45 -16.21 -21.13 -4.08
C THR A 45 -16.50 -22.55 -4.58
N VAL A 46 -16.79 -23.47 -3.67
CA VAL A 46 -17.05 -24.88 -4.01
C VAL A 46 -18.28 -25.09 -4.89
N ASP A 47 -19.23 -24.16 -4.82
CA ASP A 47 -20.50 -24.22 -5.58
C ASP A 47 -20.44 -23.42 -6.88
N ALA A 48 -19.29 -22.81 -7.22
CA ALA A 48 -19.15 -22.04 -8.44
C ALA A 48 -19.04 -22.96 -9.67
N ASP A 49 -19.47 -22.43 -10.82
CA ASP A 49 -19.02 -22.96 -12.10
C ASP A 49 -17.51 -22.76 -12.19
N THR A 50 -16.77 -23.84 -11.99
CA THR A 50 -15.30 -23.77 -11.86
C THR A 50 -14.62 -23.30 -13.14
N GLU A 51 -15.12 -23.70 -14.30
CA GLU A 51 -14.55 -23.32 -15.59
C GLU A 51 -14.76 -21.82 -15.84
N ALA A 52 -15.99 -21.34 -15.73
CA ALA A 52 -16.30 -19.92 -15.89
C ALA A 52 -15.58 -19.04 -14.86
N ALA A 53 -15.47 -19.47 -13.61
CA ALA A 53 -14.76 -18.76 -12.57
C ALA A 53 -13.23 -18.69 -12.83
N GLN A 54 -12.66 -19.79 -13.30
CA GLN A 54 -11.24 -19.81 -13.68
C GLN A 54 -10.95 -18.90 -14.88
N ASP A 55 -11.83 -18.87 -15.88
CA ASP A 55 -11.66 -18.02 -17.05
C ASP A 55 -11.80 -16.54 -16.68
N PHE A 56 -12.74 -16.21 -15.77
CA PHE A 56 -12.82 -14.86 -15.22
C PHE A 56 -11.54 -14.46 -14.49
N VAL A 57 -11.00 -15.34 -13.63
CA VAL A 57 -9.76 -15.05 -12.90
C VAL A 57 -8.58 -14.89 -13.85
N LYS A 58 -8.45 -15.76 -14.85
CA LYS A 58 -7.40 -15.65 -15.90
C LYS A 58 -7.49 -14.31 -16.62
N PHE A 59 -8.70 -13.89 -17.01
CA PHE A 59 -8.92 -12.59 -17.62
C PHE A 59 -8.54 -11.45 -16.66
N ALA A 60 -9.04 -11.46 -15.42
CA ALA A 60 -8.83 -10.39 -14.45
C ALA A 60 -7.36 -10.20 -14.04
N VAL A 61 -6.53 -11.26 -14.08
CA VAL A 61 -5.09 -11.17 -13.80
C VAL A 61 -4.21 -11.22 -15.06
N GLY A 62 -4.81 -11.34 -16.22
CA GLY A 62 -4.18 -11.38 -17.55
C GLY A 62 -4.55 -10.14 -18.38
N ASP A 63 -5.35 -10.35 -19.42
CA ASP A 63 -5.70 -9.30 -20.39
C ASP A 63 -6.47 -8.14 -19.76
N GLY A 64 -7.31 -8.39 -18.76
CA GLY A 64 -8.06 -7.39 -17.98
C GLY A 64 -7.32 -6.86 -16.76
N TYR A 65 -6.01 -7.12 -16.60
CA TYR A 65 -5.32 -6.80 -15.35
C TYR A 65 -5.24 -5.30 -15.07
N LEU A 66 -4.93 -4.50 -16.07
CA LEU A 66 -4.92 -3.03 -15.91
C LEU A 66 -6.31 -2.47 -15.64
N ASP A 67 -7.37 -3.02 -16.24
CA ASP A 67 -8.75 -2.64 -15.94
C ASP A 67 -9.12 -2.97 -14.49
N THR A 68 -8.65 -4.11 -14.00
CA THR A 68 -8.83 -4.50 -12.59
C THR A 68 -8.11 -3.54 -11.64
N LEU A 69 -6.92 -3.09 -11.97
CA LEU A 69 -6.18 -2.07 -11.20
C LEU A 69 -6.85 -0.70 -11.30
N ALA A 70 -7.41 -0.35 -12.46
CA ALA A 70 -8.05 0.94 -12.72
C ALA A 70 -9.31 1.21 -11.87
N ILE A 71 -9.88 0.19 -11.21
CA ILE A 71 -11.04 0.37 -10.32
C ILE A 71 -10.69 1.29 -9.13
N ALA A 72 -9.48 1.19 -8.58
CA ALA A 72 -8.94 2.06 -7.53
C ALA A 72 -7.41 2.00 -7.54
N PRO A 73 -6.74 2.63 -8.50
CA PRO A 73 -5.31 2.47 -8.71
C PRO A 73 -4.46 3.05 -7.57
N GLU A 74 -4.99 4.05 -6.84
CA GLU A 74 -4.36 4.62 -5.65
C GLU A 74 -4.30 3.65 -4.45
N GLY A 75 -5.14 2.63 -4.46
CA GLY A 75 -5.22 1.62 -3.39
C GLY A 75 -4.83 0.21 -3.84
N LYS A 76 -4.35 0.06 -5.08
CA LYS A 76 -3.95 -1.23 -5.64
C LYS A 76 -2.64 -1.10 -6.39
N PHE A 77 -1.63 -1.78 -5.90
CA PHE A 77 -0.34 -1.88 -6.56
C PHE A 77 -0.27 -3.15 -7.42
N PRO A 78 0.43 -3.13 -8.56
CA PRO A 78 0.58 -4.32 -9.38
C PRO A 78 1.39 -5.39 -8.63
N SER A 79 0.82 -6.58 -8.47
CA SER A 79 1.51 -7.76 -7.97
C SER A 79 2.25 -8.53 -9.08
N ARG A 80 2.07 -8.10 -10.31
CA ARG A 80 2.75 -8.59 -11.51
C ARG A 80 3.42 -7.41 -12.20
N ASN A 81 4.69 -7.54 -12.53
CA ASN A 81 5.45 -6.46 -13.16
C ASN A 81 5.07 -6.29 -14.64
N GLY A 82 4.87 -7.39 -15.34
CA GLY A 82 4.53 -7.40 -16.75
C GLY A 82 4.35 -8.80 -17.30
N THR A 83 4.49 -8.94 -18.60
CA THR A 83 4.45 -10.19 -19.37
C THR A 83 5.85 -10.63 -19.78
N SER A 84 5.98 -11.84 -20.33
CA SER A 84 7.26 -12.33 -20.89
C SER A 84 7.75 -11.50 -22.08
N SER A 85 6.84 -10.88 -22.81
CA SER A 85 7.17 -10.01 -23.96
C SER A 85 7.40 -8.55 -23.57
N ASN A 86 6.84 -8.11 -22.44
CA ASN A 86 7.02 -6.77 -21.88
C ASN A 86 7.11 -6.84 -20.35
N PRO A 87 8.32 -6.97 -19.78
CA PRO A 87 8.51 -7.22 -18.36
C PRO A 87 8.01 -6.12 -17.41
N THR A 88 7.79 -4.90 -17.89
CA THR A 88 7.32 -3.76 -17.09
C THR A 88 5.91 -3.30 -17.46
N GLU A 89 5.22 -4.02 -18.33
CA GLU A 89 3.92 -3.63 -18.90
C GLU A 89 2.90 -3.17 -17.85
N TYR A 90 2.77 -3.93 -16.77
CA TYR A 90 1.76 -3.65 -15.76
C TYR A 90 2.17 -2.51 -14.80
N ILE A 91 3.47 -2.36 -14.55
CA ILE A 91 3.99 -1.23 -13.77
C ILE A 91 3.82 0.07 -14.54
N ASP A 92 4.25 0.08 -15.81
CA ASP A 92 4.14 1.25 -16.69
C ASP A 92 2.69 1.61 -16.98
N GLY A 93 1.84 0.59 -17.12
CA GLY A 93 0.40 0.77 -17.30
C GLY A 93 -0.26 1.34 -16.05
N TRP A 94 0.05 0.81 -14.88
CA TRP A 94 -0.47 1.29 -13.59
C TRP A 94 -0.09 2.75 -13.32
N ALA A 95 1.14 3.15 -13.61
CA ALA A 95 1.59 4.54 -13.45
C ALA A 95 0.79 5.54 -14.31
N LYS A 96 0.18 5.07 -15.40
CA LYS A 96 -0.64 5.87 -16.32
C LYS A 96 -2.13 5.83 -16.00
N LEU A 97 -2.56 5.04 -15.00
CA LEU A 97 -3.96 5.00 -14.60
C LEU A 97 -4.34 6.29 -13.86
N ASP A 98 -5.53 6.76 -14.15
CA ASP A 98 -6.08 7.94 -13.50
C ASP A 98 -6.42 7.67 -12.04
N VAL A 99 -5.89 8.48 -11.13
CA VAL A 99 -6.17 8.44 -9.70
C VAL A 99 -6.99 9.64 -9.24
N GLY A 100 -7.70 9.49 -8.14
CA GLY A 100 -8.53 10.53 -7.53
C GLY A 100 -10.01 10.39 -7.82
N VAL A 101 -10.83 11.14 -7.09
CA VAL A 101 -12.30 11.07 -7.15
C VAL A 101 -12.88 12.17 -8.02
N ASP A 102 -12.61 13.43 -7.68
CA ASP A 102 -13.22 14.59 -8.35
C ASP A 102 -12.46 15.05 -9.60
N ARG A 103 -11.15 14.87 -9.60
CA ARG A 103 -10.26 15.22 -10.70
C ARG A 103 -9.23 14.13 -10.84
N ARG A 104 -9.44 13.34 -11.85
CA ARG A 104 -8.59 12.22 -12.18
C ARG A 104 -7.40 12.68 -13.01
N ALA A 105 -6.24 12.17 -12.68
CA ALA A 105 -5.02 12.36 -13.45
C ALA A 105 -4.15 11.10 -13.31
N PRO A 106 -3.32 10.79 -14.31
CA PRO A 106 -2.33 9.72 -14.18
C PRO A 106 -1.43 9.89 -12.97
N LEU A 107 -1.06 8.79 -12.34
CA LEU A 107 -0.16 8.80 -11.20
C LEU A 107 1.18 9.45 -11.58
N SER A 108 1.66 9.18 -12.80
CA SER A 108 2.88 9.74 -13.37
C SER A 108 2.85 11.27 -13.57
N ASP A 109 1.67 11.89 -13.59
CA ASP A 109 1.53 13.35 -13.66
C ASP A 109 1.60 14.00 -12.29
N LEU A 110 1.36 13.22 -11.23
CA LEU A 110 1.35 13.70 -9.84
C LEU A 110 2.67 13.45 -9.12
N TYR A 111 3.32 12.34 -9.42
CA TYR A 111 4.56 11.91 -8.75
C TYR A 111 5.66 11.65 -9.77
N PRO A 112 6.91 12.05 -9.46
CA PRO A 112 8.05 11.77 -10.31
C PRO A 112 8.39 10.28 -10.37
N ALA A 113 9.11 9.87 -11.42
CA ALA A 113 9.37 8.47 -11.72
C ALA A 113 10.14 7.72 -10.61
N ASP A 114 11.02 8.41 -9.89
CA ASP A 114 11.76 7.84 -8.77
C ASP A 114 10.85 7.50 -7.59
N VAL A 115 9.80 8.28 -7.33
CA VAL A 115 8.79 7.97 -6.32
C VAL A 115 7.98 6.73 -6.74
N ILE A 116 7.55 6.66 -8.01
CA ILE A 116 6.84 5.50 -8.54
C ILE A 116 7.71 4.24 -8.45
N SER A 117 8.99 4.32 -8.85
CA SER A 117 9.93 3.21 -8.73
C SER A 117 10.13 2.77 -7.28
N SER A 118 10.28 3.72 -6.34
CA SER A 118 10.47 3.38 -4.93
C SER A 118 9.25 2.70 -4.32
N ILE A 119 8.03 3.03 -4.76
CA ILE A 119 6.80 2.34 -4.34
C ILE A 119 6.83 0.88 -4.83
N VAL A 120 7.20 0.66 -6.09
CA VAL A 120 7.27 -0.69 -6.68
C VAL A 120 8.36 -1.51 -6.01
N GLU A 121 9.56 -0.95 -5.81
CA GLU A 121 10.66 -1.60 -5.10
C GLU A 121 10.29 -1.96 -3.65
N GLY A 122 9.47 -1.13 -2.99
CA GLY A 122 8.95 -1.42 -1.67
C GLY A 122 8.11 -2.70 -1.60
N LEU A 123 7.51 -3.13 -2.72
CA LEU A 123 6.75 -4.38 -2.78
C LEU A 123 7.64 -5.61 -2.66
N ASP A 124 8.91 -5.53 -3.07
CA ASP A 124 9.86 -6.66 -3.01
C ASP A 124 10.23 -7.02 -1.55
N VAL A 125 10.16 -6.04 -0.66
CA VAL A 125 10.40 -6.24 0.79
C VAL A 125 9.10 -6.24 1.59
N ALA A 126 7.96 -6.23 0.91
CA ALA A 126 6.66 -6.16 1.55
C ALA A 126 6.32 -7.45 2.28
N GLN A 127 5.89 -7.31 3.52
CA GLN A 127 5.49 -8.41 4.38
C GLN A 127 4.04 -8.22 4.85
N ARG A 128 3.34 -9.32 4.96
CA ARG A 128 2.03 -9.35 5.57
C ARG A 128 2.20 -9.69 7.05
N TRP A 129 1.99 -8.70 7.89
CA TRP A 129 2.27 -8.78 9.33
C TRP A 129 1.61 -9.97 10.01
N GLY A 130 2.44 -10.78 10.66
CA GLY A 130 2.04 -11.97 11.39
C GLY A 130 1.68 -13.19 10.53
N VAL A 131 1.64 -13.05 9.20
CA VAL A 131 1.27 -14.17 8.31
C VAL A 131 2.49 -15.04 8.01
N THR A 132 3.59 -14.43 7.61
CA THR A 132 4.84 -15.14 7.27
C THR A 132 5.39 -15.91 8.48
N GLU A 133 5.26 -15.33 9.67
CA GLU A 133 5.72 -15.90 10.94
C GLU A 133 4.71 -16.87 11.58
N GLY A 134 3.55 -17.08 10.95
CA GLY A 134 2.48 -17.93 11.52
C GLY A 134 1.84 -17.36 12.79
N GLN A 135 1.96 -16.05 13.02
CA GLN A 135 1.51 -15.36 14.24
C GLN A 135 0.28 -14.46 14.03
N LEU A 136 -0.60 -14.83 13.10
CA LEU A 136 -1.79 -14.04 12.79
C LEU A 136 -2.69 -13.80 14.01
N GLY A 137 -2.79 -14.78 14.92
CA GLY A 137 -3.53 -14.65 16.18
C GLY A 137 -2.96 -13.57 17.10
N LEU A 138 -1.63 -13.51 17.25
CA LEU A 138 -0.95 -12.47 18.02
C LEU A 138 -1.10 -11.10 17.35
N ALA A 139 -0.91 -11.02 16.04
CA ALA A 139 -1.11 -9.79 15.27
C ALA A 139 -2.53 -9.23 15.45
N SER A 140 -3.55 -10.09 15.43
CA SER A 140 -4.93 -9.72 15.71
C SER A 140 -5.12 -9.16 17.12
N LYS A 141 -4.54 -9.78 18.14
CA LYS A 141 -4.59 -9.26 19.52
C LYS A 141 -3.91 -7.91 19.66
N ILE A 142 -2.76 -7.71 19.00
CA ILE A 142 -2.04 -6.42 19.01
C ILE A 142 -2.89 -5.34 18.34
N ILE A 143 -3.49 -5.60 17.18
CA ILE A 143 -4.39 -4.67 16.48
C ILE A 143 -5.57 -4.28 17.39
N ASN A 144 -6.23 -5.27 17.98
CA ASN A 144 -7.39 -5.04 18.84
C ASN A 144 -7.05 -4.29 20.14
N SER A 145 -5.83 -4.44 20.65
CA SER A 145 -5.37 -3.71 21.84
C SER A 145 -5.21 -2.21 21.64
N GLN A 146 -5.08 -1.75 20.39
CA GLN A 146 -4.82 -0.37 19.99
C GLN A 146 -3.58 0.26 20.66
N VAL A 147 -2.65 -0.55 21.18
CA VAL A 147 -1.45 -0.07 21.87
C VAL A 147 -0.63 0.84 20.96
N ILE A 148 -0.37 0.39 19.74
CA ILE A 148 0.46 1.16 18.79
C ILE A 148 -0.19 2.52 18.51
N ASN A 149 -1.46 2.53 18.15
CA ASN A 149 -2.18 3.77 17.82
C ASN A 149 -2.21 4.75 19.01
N ARG A 150 -2.44 4.24 20.22
CA ARG A 150 -2.50 5.06 21.42
C ARG A 150 -1.13 5.67 21.77
N VAL A 151 -0.06 4.90 21.71
CA VAL A 151 1.29 5.39 22.04
C VAL A 151 1.79 6.36 20.97
N VAL A 152 1.56 6.06 19.69
CA VAL A 152 1.89 6.98 18.59
C VAL A 152 1.11 8.29 18.73
N ARG A 153 -0.18 8.24 19.09
CA ARG A 153 -0.98 9.40 19.32
C ARG A 153 -0.43 10.28 20.46
N GLU A 154 -0.08 9.64 21.59
CA GLU A 154 0.49 10.34 22.73
C GLU A 154 1.82 11.05 22.39
N PHE A 155 2.63 10.43 21.53
CA PHE A 155 3.86 11.04 21.00
C PHE A 155 3.56 12.23 20.08
N ILE A 156 2.62 12.09 19.14
CA ILE A 156 2.24 13.16 18.19
C ILE A 156 1.65 14.37 18.95
N ASP A 157 0.84 14.11 19.96
CA ASP A 157 0.22 15.16 20.79
C ASP A 157 1.24 15.82 21.77
N GLY A 158 2.52 15.41 21.73
CA GLY A 158 3.61 15.99 22.52
C GLY A 158 3.63 15.54 23.99
N GLY A 159 2.85 14.51 24.35
CA GLY A 159 2.79 13.99 25.72
C GLY A 159 4.03 13.23 26.17
N ILE A 160 4.78 12.64 25.23
CA ILE A 160 6.00 11.88 25.51
C ILE A 160 7.07 12.08 24.43
N ALA A 161 8.35 11.94 24.76
CA ALA A 161 9.45 11.94 23.83
C ALA A 161 9.50 10.63 23.02
N ALA A 162 10.17 10.63 21.85
CA ALA A 162 10.25 9.47 20.96
C ALA A 162 10.80 8.21 21.66
N ASP A 163 11.91 8.32 22.39
CA ASP A 163 12.51 7.19 23.12
C ASP A 163 11.56 6.62 24.17
N ALA A 164 10.83 7.49 24.89
CA ALA A 164 9.83 7.08 25.87
C ALA A 164 8.63 6.38 25.19
N ALA A 165 8.23 6.85 24.01
CA ALA A 165 7.18 6.21 23.20
C ALA A 165 7.59 4.79 22.79
N VAL A 166 8.82 4.60 22.30
CA VAL A 166 9.35 3.28 21.92
C VAL A 166 9.41 2.35 23.14
N ALA A 167 9.94 2.83 24.26
CA ALA A 167 10.02 2.04 25.50
C ALA A 167 8.63 1.63 26.01
N LYS A 168 7.68 2.54 26.02
CA LYS A 168 6.29 2.31 26.40
C LYS A 168 5.62 1.29 25.47
N MET A 169 5.78 1.45 24.15
CA MET A 169 5.23 0.54 23.16
C MET A 169 5.75 -0.89 23.37
N ASN A 170 7.07 -1.07 23.50
CA ASN A 170 7.67 -2.36 23.76
C ASN A 170 7.17 -2.99 25.06
N SER A 171 7.08 -2.19 26.15
CA SER A 171 6.58 -2.68 27.44
C SER A 171 5.11 -3.10 27.40
N GLU A 172 4.25 -2.41 26.64
CA GLU A 172 2.84 -2.76 26.55
C GLU A 172 2.61 -3.94 25.58
N LEU A 173 3.31 -3.98 24.45
CA LEU A 173 3.21 -5.07 23.48
C LEU A 173 3.70 -6.41 24.06
N SER A 174 4.75 -6.40 24.88
CA SER A 174 5.27 -7.62 25.51
C SER A 174 4.30 -8.30 26.50
N LYS A 175 3.23 -7.61 26.90
CA LYS A 175 2.18 -8.15 27.77
C LYS A 175 1.03 -8.83 26.99
N ILE A 176 1.04 -8.70 25.67
CA ILE A 176 0.04 -9.30 24.79
C ILE A 176 0.51 -10.70 24.40
N ASN A 177 -0.20 -11.74 24.88
CA ASN A 177 0.11 -13.16 24.65
C ASN A 177 -0.93 -13.78 23.71
#